data_6625603c8ddca4c16c9b7ccc33c42456
#
_entry.id   6625603c8ddca4c16c9b7ccc33c42456
#
_cell.length_a   1.000
_cell.length_b   1.000
_cell.length_c   1.000
_cell.angle_alpha   90.00
_cell.angle_beta   90.00
_cell.angle_gamma   90.00
#
_symmetry.space_group_name_H-M   'P 1'
#
loop_
_entity.id
_entity.type
_entity.pdbx_description
1 polymer ?
#
loop_
_entity_poly.entity_id
_entity_poly.type
_entity_poly.pdbx_seq_one_letter_code
_entity_poly.pdbx_strand_id
1 'polypeptide(L)'
;MKAEEIVSIDSEAGIVASLIHHPEFAFYSEHLLPKHFVKPDNSCMYLAITNLVKKGIMTVDPYNILECLESSEATRGYVKELSIERLNELMDMSDVLVRHSIEEYKMLVANVMDASFRRDAFQRLKDCQALCYNRSETNVGQRIYDIIDDVMTEFSTTDDIPEYADVVDGCWEEIKSRQGAGYAGIPFKFPTLNEYVTIE
;
A
#
# COMPACT_ATOMS: atom_id res chain seq x y z
N MET A 1 4.06 -22.73 6.18
CA MET A 1 3.39 -21.60 5.48
C MET A 1 4.47 -20.84 4.71
N LYS A 2 4.30 -20.67 3.43
CA LYS A 2 5.22 -19.91 2.58
C LYS A 2 4.59 -18.55 2.30
N ALA A 3 5.39 -17.50 2.11
CA ALA A 3 4.89 -16.16 1.75
C ALA A 3 4.02 -16.19 0.48
N GLU A 4 4.33 -17.12 -0.43
CA GLU A 4 3.59 -17.37 -1.69
C GLU A 4 2.14 -17.85 -1.48
N GLU A 5 1.76 -18.27 -0.27
CA GLU A 5 0.40 -18.69 0.08
C GLU A 5 -0.47 -17.50 0.55
N ILE A 6 0.14 -16.33 0.80
CA ILE A 6 -0.55 -15.10 1.22
C ILE A 6 -0.87 -14.30 -0.03
N VAL A 7 -1.99 -14.64 -0.68
CA VAL A 7 -2.36 -14.06 -1.98
C VAL A 7 -3.84 -13.66 -2.01
N SER A 8 -4.14 -12.65 -2.81
CA SER A 8 -5.51 -12.17 -3.08
C SER A 8 -5.73 -12.10 -4.59
N ILE A 9 -5.55 -13.24 -5.29
CA ILE A 9 -5.56 -13.31 -6.76
C ILE A 9 -6.89 -12.84 -7.34
N ASP A 10 -8.01 -13.17 -6.71
CA ASP A 10 -9.33 -12.76 -7.16
C ASP A 10 -9.51 -11.23 -7.05
N SER A 11 -8.95 -10.61 -6.00
CA SER A 11 -8.94 -9.16 -5.86
C SER A 11 -8.03 -8.49 -6.88
N GLU A 12 -6.85 -9.06 -7.17
CA GLU A 12 -5.97 -8.57 -8.23
C GLU A 12 -6.67 -8.57 -9.59
N ALA A 13 -7.30 -9.68 -9.96
CA ALA A 13 -8.04 -9.80 -11.20
C ALA A 13 -9.25 -8.84 -11.25
N GLY A 14 -9.96 -8.69 -10.13
CA GLY A 14 -11.07 -7.74 -10.00
C GLY A 14 -10.65 -6.27 -10.16
N ILE A 15 -9.46 -5.89 -9.65
CA ILE A 15 -8.90 -4.54 -9.85
C ILE A 15 -8.65 -4.29 -11.34
N VAL A 16 -7.94 -5.21 -11.99
CA VAL A 16 -7.63 -5.07 -13.43
C VAL A 16 -8.90 -5.03 -14.26
N ALA A 17 -9.86 -5.93 -13.99
CA ALA A 17 -11.15 -5.96 -14.66
C ALA A 17 -11.90 -4.64 -14.49
N SER A 18 -11.93 -4.10 -13.27
CA SER A 18 -12.60 -2.83 -13.01
C SER A 18 -11.94 -1.66 -13.74
N LEU A 19 -10.60 -1.64 -13.83
CA LEU A 19 -9.87 -0.60 -14.56
C LEU A 19 -10.01 -0.69 -16.08
N ILE A 20 -10.26 -1.86 -16.63
CA ILE A 20 -10.56 -2.02 -18.06
C ILE A 20 -11.87 -1.29 -18.40
N HIS A 21 -12.90 -1.42 -17.55
CA HIS A 21 -14.21 -0.83 -17.78
C HIS A 21 -14.35 0.59 -17.24
N HIS A 22 -13.63 0.91 -16.17
CA HIS A 22 -13.65 2.17 -15.42
C HIS A 22 -12.23 2.69 -15.18
N PRO A 23 -11.49 3.16 -16.21
CA PRO A 23 -10.11 3.61 -16.07
C PRO A 23 -9.94 4.73 -15.04
N GLU A 24 -10.99 5.55 -14.83
CA GLU A 24 -11.03 6.61 -13.83
C GLU A 24 -10.85 6.10 -12.39
N PHE A 25 -11.11 4.81 -12.12
CA PHE A 25 -10.87 4.23 -10.81
C PHE A 25 -9.39 4.20 -10.42
N ALA A 26 -8.48 4.32 -11.39
CA ALA A 26 -7.05 4.43 -11.12
C ALA A 26 -6.70 5.58 -10.16
N PHE A 27 -7.48 6.67 -10.15
CA PHE A 27 -7.30 7.78 -9.22
C PHE A 27 -7.57 7.42 -7.75
N TYR A 28 -8.29 6.33 -7.49
CA TYR A 28 -8.57 5.84 -6.14
C TYR A 28 -7.59 4.75 -5.66
N SER A 29 -6.53 4.48 -6.43
CA SER A 29 -5.52 3.46 -6.11
C SER A 29 -4.09 3.98 -6.35
N GLU A 30 -3.83 5.26 -6.14
CA GLU A 30 -2.52 5.88 -6.39
C GLU A 30 -1.38 5.26 -5.55
N HIS A 31 -1.70 4.76 -4.36
CA HIS A 31 -0.77 4.08 -3.47
C HIS A 31 -0.52 2.61 -3.85
N LEU A 32 -1.36 2.02 -4.71
CA LEU A 32 -1.17 0.67 -5.19
C LEU A 32 -0.08 0.66 -6.28
N LEU A 33 0.90 -0.21 -6.13
CA LEU A 33 2.02 -0.33 -7.05
C LEU A 33 2.03 -1.71 -7.73
N PRO A 34 2.60 -1.85 -8.94
CA PRO A 34 2.71 -3.13 -9.63
C PRO A 34 3.35 -4.25 -8.80
N LYS A 35 4.29 -3.93 -7.90
CA LYS A 35 4.96 -4.88 -7.01
C LYS A 35 4.04 -5.53 -5.97
N HIS A 36 2.88 -4.92 -5.67
CA HIS A 36 1.92 -5.48 -4.73
C HIS A 36 1.14 -6.66 -5.31
N PHE A 37 1.15 -6.82 -6.63
CA PHE A 37 0.53 -7.95 -7.32
C PHE A 37 1.43 -9.18 -7.31
N VAL A 38 0.83 -10.35 -7.13
CA VAL A 38 1.53 -11.65 -7.22
C VAL A 38 1.54 -12.16 -8.65
N LYS A 39 0.45 -11.93 -9.39
CA LYS A 39 0.34 -12.37 -10.77
C LYS A 39 1.00 -11.36 -11.70
N PRO A 40 2.05 -11.76 -12.46
CA PRO A 40 2.74 -10.86 -13.39
C PRO A 40 1.80 -10.24 -14.44
N ASP A 41 0.83 -11.02 -14.96
CA ASP A 41 -0.15 -10.52 -15.93
C ASP A 41 -0.94 -9.35 -15.33
N ASN A 42 -1.49 -9.51 -14.11
CA ASN A 42 -2.25 -8.48 -13.42
C ASN A 42 -1.39 -7.25 -13.11
N SER A 43 -0.14 -7.46 -12.70
CA SER A 43 0.84 -6.40 -12.44
C SER A 43 1.11 -5.57 -13.70
N CYS A 44 1.36 -6.24 -14.84
CA CYS A 44 1.62 -5.58 -16.13
C CYS A 44 0.39 -4.82 -16.64
N MET A 45 -0.80 -5.44 -16.55
CA MET A 45 -2.05 -4.80 -16.95
C MET A 45 -2.33 -3.56 -16.11
N TYR A 46 -2.20 -3.66 -14.79
CA TYR A 46 -2.36 -2.53 -13.88
C TYR A 46 -1.40 -1.38 -14.23
N LEU A 47 -0.11 -1.69 -14.46
CA LEU A 47 0.89 -0.71 -14.83
C LEU A 47 0.55 -0.03 -16.17
N ALA A 48 0.15 -0.81 -17.18
CA ALA A 48 -0.21 -0.28 -18.49
C ALA A 48 -1.42 0.67 -18.39
N ILE A 49 -2.51 0.23 -17.72
CA ILE A 49 -3.73 1.01 -17.61
C ILE A 49 -3.49 2.30 -16.82
N THR A 50 -2.79 2.23 -15.68
CA THR A 50 -2.47 3.43 -14.91
C THR A 50 -1.58 4.41 -15.66
N ASN A 51 -0.66 3.93 -16.50
CA ASN A 51 0.14 4.79 -17.36
C ASN A 51 -0.67 5.43 -18.51
N LEU A 52 -1.64 4.71 -19.09
CA LEU A 52 -2.57 5.26 -20.07
C LEU A 52 -3.41 6.38 -19.45
N VAL A 53 -3.98 6.14 -18.28
CA VAL A 53 -4.76 7.14 -17.52
C VAL A 53 -3.93 8.39 -17.21
N LYS A 54 -2.68 8.24 -16.77
CA LYS A 54 -1.76 9.36 -16.54
C LYS A 54 -1.47 10.18 -17.80
N LYS A 55 -1.51 9.54 -19.00
CA LYS A 55 -1.40 10.22 -20.28
C LYS A 55 -2.73 10.82 -20.78
N GLY A 56 -3.82 10.68 -20.01
CA GLY A 56 -5.15 11.14 -20.37
C GLY A 56 -5.90 10.22 -21.34
N ILE A 57 -5.41 8.99 -21.55
CA ILE A 57 -6.04 8.00 -22.43
C ILE A 57 -6.96 7.13 -21.57
N MET A 58 -8.28 7.30 -21.76
CA MET A 58 -9.30 6.56 -21.01
C MET A 58 -9.85 5.36 -21.81
N THR A 59 -9.36 5.11 -22.99
CA THR A 59 -9.73 3.93 -23.77
C THR A 59 -8.72 2.82 -23.52
N VAL A 60 -9.18 1.75 -22.87
CA VAL A 60 -8.37 0.57 -22.57
C VAL A 60 -8.70 -0.52 -23.59
N ASP A 61 -7.79 -0.77 -24.51
CA ASP A 61 -7.88 -1.82 -25.51
C ASP A 61 -6.54 -2.57 -25.63
N PRO A 62 -6.51 -3.79 -26.22
CA PRO A 62 -5.30 -4.60 -26.28
C PRO A 62 -4.12 -3.90 -26.97
N TYR A 63 -4.39 -3.06 -27.96
CA TYR A 63 -3.33 -2.37 -28.71
C TYR A 63 -2.69 -1.27 -27.88
N ASN A 64 -3.50 -0.45 -27.21
CA ASN A 64 -3.01 0.60 -26.31
C ASN A 64 -2.19 0.02 -25.14
N ILE A 65 -2.63 -1.13 -24.60
CA ILE A 65 -1.90 -1.84 -23.55
C ILE A 65 -0.54 -2.31 -24.06
N LEU A 66 -0.50 -3.00 -25.22
CA LEU A 66 0.76 -3.49 -25.80
C LEU A 66 1.71 -2.34 -26.10
N GLU A 67 1.24 -1.28 -26.77
CA GLU A 67 2.06 -0.10 -27.08
C GLU A 67 2.63 0.53 -25.79
N CYS A 68 1.81 0.62 -24.74
CA CYS A 68 2.26 1.14 -23.46
C CYS A 68 3.35 0.27 -22.84
N LEU A 69 3.19 -1.05 -22.85
CA LEU A 69 4.17 -2.01 -22.31
C LEU A 69 5.47 -2.06 -23.16
N GLU A 70 5.38 -1.94 -24.48
CA GLU A 70 6.53 -1.90 -25.39
C GLU A 70 7.36 -0.62 -25.22
N SER A 71 6.71 0.47 -24.84
CA SER A 71 7.37 1.76 -24.65
C SER A 71 8.31 1.79 -23.45
N SER A 72 8.14 0.86 -22.50
CA SER A 72 8.95 0.75 -21.28
C SER A 72 9.97 -0.40 -21.40
N GLU A 73 11.23 -0.10 -21.13
CA GLU A 73 12.31 -1.08 -21.16
C GLU A 73 12.12 -2.18 -20.09
N ALA A 74 11.55 -1.82 -18.95
CA ALA A 74 11.29 -2.73 -17.83
C ALA A 74 10.18 -3.76 -18.14
N THR A 75 9.21 -3.40 -18.99
CA THR A 75 8.06 -4.27 -19.32
C THR A 75 8.20 -4.97 -20.68
N ARG A 76 9.13 -4.54 -21.52
CA ARG A 76 9.36 -5.11 -22.86
C ARG A 76 9.62 -6.62 -22.84
N GLY A 77 10.18 -7.17 -21.75
CA GLY A 77 10.38 -8.61 -21.57
C GLY A 77 9.06 -9.37 -21.47
N TYR A 78 8.07 -8.81 -20.80
CA TYR A 78 6.75 -9.42 -20.59
C TYR A 78 5.85 -9.38 -21.83
N VAL A 79 6.04 -8.38 -22.69
CA VAL A 79 5.28 -8.25 -23.96
C VAL A 79 5.46 -9.48 -24.86
N LYS A 80 6.63 -10.13 -24.78
CA LYS A 80 6.88 -11.34 -25.57
C LYS A 80 6.05 -12.55 -25.12
N GLU A 81 5.61 -12.55 -23.85
CA GLU A 81 4.81 -13.60 -23.25
C GLU A 81 3.31 -13.26 -23.28
N LEU A 82 2.97 -11.96 -23.35
CA LEU A 82 1.60 -11.46 -23.40
C LEU A 82 1.18 -11.26 -24.86
N SER A 83 0.66 -12.33 -25.49
CA SER A 83 0.13 -12.22 -26.86
C SER A 83 -1.19 -11.42 -26.91
N ILE A 84 -1.55 -10.90 -28.08
CA ILE A 84 -2.85 -10.22 -28.29
C ILE A 84 -4.02 -11.16 -27.94
N GLU A 85 -3.90 -12.45 -28.24
CA GLU A 85 -4.90 -13.45 -27.91
C GLU A 85 -5.09 -13.54 -26.39
N ARG A 86 -3.98 -13.56 -25.63
CA ARG A 86 -4.02 -13.59 -24.18
C ARG A 86 -4.64 -12.32 -23.58
N LEU A 87 -4.35 -11.15 -24.16
CA LEU A 87 -4.99 -9.90 -23.74
C LEU A 87 -6.49 -9.90 -24.01
N ASN A 88 -6.93 -10.42 -25.17
CA ASN A 88 -8.35 -10.55 -25.47
C ASN A 88 -9.04 -11.49 -24.47
N GLU A 89 -8.43 -12.64 -24.14
CA GLU A 89 -8.96 -13.54 -23.11
C GLU A 89 -9.11 -12.84 -21.74
N LEU A 90 -8.13 -12.05 -21.33
CA LEU A 90 -8.18 -11.29 -20.07
C LEU A 90 -9.28 -10.21 -20.11
N MET A 91 -9.48 -9.58 -21.25
CA MET A 91 -10.54 -8.60 -21.46
C MET A 91 -11.93 -9.26 -21.43
N ASP A 92 -12.09 -10.38 -22.11
CA ASP A 92 -13.35 -11.15 -22.08
C ASP A 92 -13.70 -11.62 -20.66
N MET A 93 -12.69 -12.03 -19.89
CA MET A 93 -12.89 -12.40 -18.48
C MET A 93 -13.23 -11.20 -17.59
N SER A 94 -12.85 -9.99 -17.98
CA SER A 94 -13.10 -8.79 -17.20
C SER A 94 -14.58 -8.48 -17.02
N ASP A 95 -15.42 -8.80 -18.00
CA ASP A 95 -16.89 -8.62 -17.94
C ASP A 95 -17.53 -9.33 -16.74
N VAL A 96 -16.92 -10.43 -16.29
CA VAL A 96 -17.44 -11.22 -15.16
C VAL A 96 -16.90 -10.72 -13.82
N LEU A 97 -15.69 -10.15 -13.82
CA LEU A 97 -14.96 -9.79 -12.60
C LEU A 97 -15.07 -8.31 -12.24
N VAL A 98 -15.57 -7.48 -13.15
CA VAL A 98 -15.68 -6.04 -12.98
C VAL A 98 -16.47 -5.65 -11.72
N ARG A 99 -16.02 -4.60 -11.04
CA ARG A 99 -16.76 -3.90 -10.00
C ARG A 99 -17.13 -2.50 -10.53
N HIS A 100 -18.39 -2.17 -10.45
CA HIS A 100 -18.93 -0.90 -10.95
C HIS A 100 -19.01 0.17 -9.85
N SER A 101 -18.85 -0.23 -8.59
CA SER A 101 -18.86 0.67 -7.44
C SER A 101 -17.42 1.02 -7.02
N ILE A 102 -17.18 2.29 -6.73
CA ILE A 102 -15.91 2.78 -6.19
C ILE A 102 -15.60 2.13 -4.85
N GLU A 103 -16.61 1.93 -4.01
CA GLU A 103 -16.48 1.29 -2.70
C GLU A 103 -16.01 -0.15 -2.82
N GLU A 104 -16.62 -0.92 -3.74
CA GLU A 104 -16.19 -2.29 -4.01
C GLU A 104 -14.76 -2.33 -4.58
N TYR A 105 -14.42 -1.39 -5.49
CA TYR A 105 -13.08 -1.28 -6.02
C TYR A 105 -12.05 -0.98 -4.92
N LYS A 106 -12.33 -0.01 -4.03
CA LYS A 106 -11.47 0.30 -2.89
C LYS A 106 -11.28 -0.91 -1.95
N MET A 107 -12.31 -1.74 -1.75
CA MET A 107 -12.18 -2.98 -0.99
C MET A 107 -11.19 -3.96 -1.65
N LEU A 108 -11.23 -4.10 -2.99
CA LEU A 108 -10.27 -4.95 -3.69
C LEU A 108 -8.84 -4.42 -3.54
N VAL A 109 -8.65 -3.10 -3.65
CA VAL A 109 -7.35 -2.45 -3.42
C VAL A 109 -6.84 -2.73 -2.00
N ALA A 110 -7.68 -2.55 -0.99
CA ALA A 110 -7.34 -2.83 0.40
C ALA A 110 -6.93 -4.30 0.62
N ASN A 111 -7.63 -5.25 -0.01
CA ASN A 111 -7.31 -6.68 0.08
C ASN A 111 -5.94 -7.00 -0.54
N VAL A 112 -5.60 -6.38 -1.67
CA VAL A 112 -4.29 -6.59 -2.32
C VAL A 112 -3.19 -5.95 -1.48
N MET A 113 -3.41 -4.76 -0.93
CA MET A 113 -2.46 -4.09 -0.04
C MET A 113 -2.21 -4.88 1.24
N ASP A 114 -3.26 -5.38 1.91
CA ASP A 114 -3.12 -6.22 3.10
C ASP A 114 -2.34 -7.52 2.79
N ALA A 115 -2.66 -8.18 1.69
CA ALA A 115 -1.93 -9.38 1.27
C ALA A 115 -0.46 -9.08 0.97
N SER A 116 -0.15 -7.95 0.34
CA SER A 116 1.22 -7.52 0.06
C SER A 116 1.97 -7.20 1.36
N PHE A 117 1.37 -6.40 2.24
CA PHE A 117 1.93 -6.11 3.57
C PHE A 117 2.30 -7.38 4.32
N ARG A 118 1.38 -8.36 4.38
CA ARG A 118 1.63 -9.63 5.08
C ARG A 118 2.78 -10.42 4.46
N ARG A 119 2.92 -10.42 3.13
CA ARG A 119 4.05 -11.09 2.44
C ARG A 119 5.37 -10.42 2.81
N ASP A 120 5.43 -9.09 2.74
CA ASP A 120 6.63 -8.33 3.02
C ASP A 120 7.01 -8.42 4.50
N ALA A 121 6.05 -8.26 5.41
CA ALA A 121 6.26 -8.44 6.83
C ALA A 121 6.78 -9.85 7.15
N PHE A 122 6.20 -10.89 6.54
CA PHE A 122 6.67 -12.27 6.72
C PHE A 122 8.11 -12.46 6.25
N GLN A 123 8.49 -11.88 5.11
CA GLN A 123 9.87 -11.95 4.61
C GLN A 123 10.83 -11.18 5.51
N ARG A 124 10.47 -9.96 5.92
CA ARG A 124 11.30 -9.12 6.79
C ARG A 124 11.49 -9.74 8.18
N LEU A 125 10.46 -10.40 8.72
CA LEU A 125 10.60 -11.14 9.98
C LEU A 125 11.57 -12.31 9.86
N LYS A 126 11.64 -13.00 8.71
CA LYS A 126 12.68 -14.01 8.45
C LYS A 126 14.07 -13.40 8.41
N ASP A 127 14.23 -12.23 7.79
CA ASP A 127 15.50 -11.51 7.73
C ASP A 127 15.93 -11.10 9.14
N CYS A 128 15.01 -10.61 9.98
CA CYS A 128 15.25 -10.33 11.40
C CYS A 128 15.67 -11.59 12.17
N GLN A 129 15.00 -12.73 11.92
CA GLN A 129 15.38 -14.00 12.51
C GLN A 129 16.81 -14.40 12.12
N ALA A 130 17.19 -14.24 10.85
CA ALA A 130 18.53 -14.54 10.38
C ALA A 130 19.60 -13.67 11.06
N LEU A 131 19.30 -12.38 11.29
CA LEU A 131 20.19 -11.46 12.04
C LEU A 131 20.43 -11.93 13.47
N CYS A 132 19.40 -12.45 14.15
CA CYS A 132 19.54 -12.96 15.52
C CYS A 132 20.50 -14.16 15.63
N TYR A 133 20.60 -14.97 14.58
CA TYR A 133 21.53 -16.11 14.54
C TYR A 133 22.96 -15.73 14.14
N ASN A 134 23.15 -14.54 13.54
CA ASN A 134 24.46 -14.07 13.10
C ASN A 134 25.25 -13.45 14.26
N ARG A 135 26.11 -14.22 14.90
CA ARG A 135 26.91 -13.79 16.06
C ARG A 135 27.96 -12.70 15.73
N SER A 136 28.30 -12.50 14.47
CA SER A 136 29.26 -11.48 14.05
C SER A 136 28.62 -10.10 13.84
N GLU A 137 27.28 -10.04 13.86
CA GLU A 137 26.53 -8.80 13.66
C GLU A 137 26.56 -7.94 14.93
N THR A 138 26.91 -6.68 14.77
CA THR A 138 26.83 -5.66 15.81
C THR A 138 25.57 -4.82 15.60
N ASN A 139 24.99 -4.29 16.68
CA ASN A 139 23.78 -3.45 16.61
C ASN A 139 22.53 -4.15 16.06
N VAL A 140 22.37 -5.46 16.33
CA VAL A 140 21.22 -6.25 15.87
C VAL A 140 19.87 -5.59 16.18
N GLY A 141 19.73 -4.99 17.38
CA GLY A 141 18.48 -4.32 17.78
C GLY A 141 18.11 -3.16 16.86
N GLN A 142 19.08 -2.29 16.51
CA GLN A 142 18.83 -1.17 15.60
C GLN A 142 18.46 -1.67 14.20
N ARG A 143 19.16 -2.67 13.69
CA ARG A 143 18.87 -3.21 12.36
C ARG A 143 17.50 -3.86 12.27
N ILE A 144 17.06 -4.56 13.32
CA ILE A 144 15.69 -5.10 13.39
C ILE A 144 14.68 -3.96 13.38
N TYR A 145 14.92 -2.91 14.17
CA TYR A 145 14.05 -1.73 14.17
C TYR A 145 13.94 -1.12 12.78
N ASP A 146 15.08 -0.86 12.12
CA ASP A 146 15.11 -0.27 10.78
C ASP A 146 14.34 -1.11 9.75
N ILE A 147 14.50 -2.45 9.78
CA ILE A 147 13.80 -3.37 8.88
C ILE A 147 12.28 -3.32 9.09
N ILE A 148 11.82 -3.25 10.33
CA ILE A 148 10.39 -3.18 10.63
C ILE A 148 9.82 -1.80 10.30
N ASP A 149 10.55 -0.74 10.61
CA ASP A 149 10.15 0.63 10.33
C ASP A 149 10.00 0.87 8.82
N ASP A 150 10.92 0.33 8.00
CA ASP A 150 10.82 0.37 6.54
C ASP A 150 9.50 -0.23 6.03
N VAL A 151 9.10 -1.41 6.54
CA VAL A 151 7.84 -2.04 6.14
C VAL A 151 6.65 -1.21 6.58
N MET A 152 6.64 -0.74 7.81
CA MET A 152 5.53 0.08 8.34
C MET A 152 5.39 1.38 7.55
N THR A 153 6.51 2.03 7.23
CA THR A 153 6.51 3.26 6.44
C THR A 153 6.02 3.04 5.01
N GLU A 154 6.44 1.94 4.37
CA GLU A 154 6.05 1.62 2.99
C GLU A 154 4.53 1.41 2.83
N PHE A 155 3.89 0.82 3.84
CA PHE A 155 2.46 0.52 3.81
C PHE A 155 1.60 1.51 4.60
N SER A 156 2.21 2.54 5.20
CA SER A 156 1.46 3.67 5.76
C SER A 156 0.80 4.44 4.62
N THR A 157 -0.52 4.40 4.59
CA THR A 157 -1.29 5.23 3.66
C THR A 157 -1.54 6.59 4.27
N THR A 158 -1.64 7.61 3.43
CA THR A 158 -2.02 8.97 3.87
C THR A 158 -3.41 9.02 4.52
N ASP A 159 -4.21 7.96 4.31
CA ASP A 159 -5.53 7.82 4.94
C ASP A 159 -5.44 7.56 6.47
N ASP A 160 -4.26 7.11 6.96
CA ASP A 160 -3.98 6.97 8.40
C ASP A 160 -3.56 8.30 9.06
N ILE A 161 -3.36 9.36 8.27
CA ILE A 161 -3.15 10.70 8.82
C ILE A 161 -4.51 11.21 9.27
N PRO A 162 -4.74 11.36 10.59
CA PRO A 162 -6.02 11.87 11.08
C PRO A 162 -6.26 13.25 10.46
N GLU A 163 -7.51 13.53 10.07
CA GLU A 163 -7.85 14.86 9.58
C GLU A 163 -7.34 15.92 10.57
N TYR A 164 -6.83 17.03 10.04
CA TYR A 164 -6.28 18.11 10.89
C TYR A 164 -7.26 18.51 11.99
N ALA A 165 -8.56 18.45 11.71
CA ALA A 165 -9.63 18.68 12.66
C ALA A 165 -9.58 17.72 13.86
N ASP A 166 -9.42 16.40 13.58
CA ASP A 166 -9.37 15.38 14.63
C ASP A 166 -8.13 15.51 15.51
N VAL A 167 -6.99 15.90 14.91
CA VAL A 167 -5.75 16.19 15.65
C VAL A 167 -5.94 17.41 16.55
N VAL A 168 -6.54 18.48 16.03
CA VAL A 168 -6.82 19.70 16.80
C VAL A 168 -7.80 19.41 17.92
N ASP A 169 -8.87 18.68 17.65
CA ASP A 169 -9.87 18.31 18.67
C ASP A 169 -9.26 17.42 19.74
N GLY A 170 -8.43 16.46 19.38
CA GLY A 170 -7.67 15.62 20.31
C GLY A 170 -6.75 16.46 21.22
N CYS A 171 -5.98 17.36 20.64
CA CYS A 171 -5.14 18.31 21.38
C CYS A 171 -5.98 19.23 22.30
N TRP A 172 -7.15 19.66 21.82
CA TRP A 172 -8.04 20.54 22.59
C TRP A 172 -8.64 19.84 23.80
N GLU A 173 -9.06 18.58 23.64
CA GLU A 173 -9.53 17.76 24.77
C GLU A 173 -8.41 17.47 25.78
N GLU A 174 -7.19 17.23 25.31
CA GLU A 174 -6.03 17.05 26.17
C GLU A 174 -5.69 18.32 26.95
N ILE A 175 -5.70 19.49 26.30
CA ILE A 175 -5.52 20.79 26.97
C ILE A 175 -6.60 21.02 28.02
N LYS A 176 -7.88 20.76 27.70
CA LYS A 176 -8.99 20.88 28.66
C LYS A 176 -8.83 19.95 29.86
N SER A 177 -8.41 18.72 29.63
CA SER A 177 -8.18 17.74 30.70
C SER A 177 -7.06 18.19 31.66
N ARG A 178 -6.06 18.90 31.12
CA ARG A 178 -4.93 19.42 31.89
C ARG A 178 -5.25 20.75 32.61
N GLN A 179 -6.22 21.54 32.15
CA GLN A 179 -6.62 22.80 32.80
C GLN A 179 -7.13 22.62 34.25
N GLY A 180 -7.59 21.39 34.61
CA GLY A 180 -8.00 21.07 35.99
C GLY A 180 -6.86 20.55 36.86
N ALA A 181 -5.68 20.25 36.32
CA ALA A 181 -4.61 19.58 37.05
C ALA A 181 -3.63 20.53 37.76
N GLY A 182 -3.78 21.86 37.59
CA GLY A 182 -2.98 22.87 38.29
C GLY A 182 -1.53 23.03 37.85
N TYR A 183 -1.13 22.31 36.78
CA TYR A 183 0.20 22.47 36.17
C TYR A 183 0.10 22.41 34.64
N ALA A 184 0.99 23.17 33.96
CA ALA A 184 1.13 23.13 32.51
C ALA A 184 2.41 22.34 32.16
N GLY A 185 2.29 21.35 31.25
CA GLY A 185 3.44 20.56 30.79
C GLY A 185 3.43 19.08 31.24
N ILE A 186 4.57 18.41 31.08
CA ILE A 186 4.75 17.01 31.46
C ILE A 186 4.93 16.91 32.98
N PRO A 187 4.07 16.16 33.71
CA PRO A 187 4.16 16.09 35.14
C PRO A 187 5.41 15.31 35.59
N PHE A 188 6.10 15.82 36.58
CA PHE A 188 7.14 15.07 37.28
C PHE A 188 6.54 13.95 38.12
N LYS A 189 7.33 12.91 38.34
CA LYS A 189 6.98 11.79 39.20
C LYS A 189 6.76 12.22 40.67
N PHE A 190 7.22 13.41 41.04
CA PHE A 190 7.09 13.99 42.40
C PHE A 190 6.04 15.10 42.38
N PRO A 191 4.87 14.91 43.01
CA PRO A 191 3.75 15.86 42.95
C PRO A 191 4.11 17.29 43.40
N THR A 192 4.93 17.44 44.42
CA THR A 192 5.40 18.74 44.92
C THR A 192 6.26 19.55 43.94
N LEU A 193 6.94 18.89 42.99
CA LEU A 193 7.70 19.58 41.96
C LEU A 193 6.80 20.17 40.87
N ASN A 194 5.62 19.59 40.63
CA ASN A 194 4.69 20.07 39.61
C ASN A 194 4.06 21.42 39.98
N GLU A 195 4.11 21.86 41.24
CA GLU A 195 3.63 23.18 41.67
C GLU A 195 4.63 24.31 41.37
N TYR A 196 5.90 23.98 41.16
CA TYR A 196 6.98 24.98 41.05
C TYR A 196 7.75 24.94 39.75
N VAL A 197 7.62 23.89 38.97
CA VAL A 197 8.41 23.70 37.73
C VAL A 197 7.49 23.28 36.59
N THR A 198 7.47 24.11 35.55
CA THR A 198 6.86 23.78 34.26
C THR A 198 7.96 23.45 33.28
N ILE A 199 7.91 22.27 32.65
CA ILE A 199 8.75 21.97 31.49
C ILE A 199 7.94 22.31 30.26
N GLU A 200 8.39 23.28 29.48
CA GLU A 200 7.84 23.65 28.19
C GLU A 200 8.28 22.66 27.11
#